data_c7c0b06126f87afc9e221c479e84cb54
#
_entry.id   c7c0b06126f87afc9e221c479e84cb54
#
_cell.length_a   1.000
_cell.length_b   1.000
_cell.length_c   1.000
_cell.angle_alpha   90.00
_cell.angle_beta   90.00
_cell.angle_gamma   90.00
#
_symmetry.space_group_name_H-M   'P 1'
#
loop_
_entity.id
_entity.type
_entity.pdbx_description
1 polymer ?
#
loop_
_entity_poly.entity_id
_entity_poly.type
_entity_poly.pdbx_seq_one_letter_code
_entity_poly.pdbx_strand_id
1 'polypeptide(L)'
;MSNRIRVGVFSPNDNRAWVRSSNLDLMLRHEALLIDALRHNDVEVIRGGEGFPREDQIAWNRELVLQQARRIAEARPDALILNQGSWTFPRDSVDAVDIYEATLETLLGTTASSAASRLLLFGYWDTQVPGLVALMAIAGALKIMGRAFQISYGRIDEDPSALEDVMSKLRFFKRRAEAAEVAAAVISRLPEQKYLQFGGESLRMPTATADPNLWQKIFKVSYDQLDQSEIVSRALAMVRWSGRPGDSDYEIVDERVRAAIEYKERTANFDFSREKLPSIHRFVLQVSMFYAARDIIEEAGATFAGIKCQDELSAKFCTACIATSYLGNDVAPDGTRQDRIYPTSCENDMDTALTQLLLHLLTGKPAAFGDFRDVEDGMLAIVNCGQHPPYFFGTPDEEGVIKDLRAEFLGQEMFYDAGGAAVRGRTPGGLRVTVARLGRENMRYHLAGMVIETVDVSPQEHERYNVSWPILRGRVPMEEKALAAMWPSNHLAFTFGDLTPHLVELAEQLGIGYRVIDGDGNEHYRPS
;
A
#
# COMPACT_ATOMS: atom_id res chain seq x y z
N MET A 1 14.74 -18.28 8.84
CA MET A 1 15.39 -18.09 7.50
C MET A 1 16.73 -17.37 7.70
N SER A 2 17.71 -17.60 6.83
CA SER A 2 19.00 -16.87 6.90
C SER A 2 18.71 -15.37 6.71
N ASN A 3 19.32 -14.53 7.56
CA ASN A 3 19.19 -13.06 7.44
C ASN A 3 20.00 -12.50 6.24
N ARG A 4 20.70 -13.37 5.53
CA ARG A 4 21.59 -13.04 4.42
C ARG A 4 20.83 -12.98 3.11
N ILE A 5 21.11 -11.94 2.29
CA ILE A 5 20.56 -11.80 0.94
C ILE A 5 21.18 -12.89 0.04
N ARG A 6 20.34 -13.62 -0.73
CA ARG A 6 20.75 -14.64 -1.70
C ARG A 6 20.45 -14.17 -3.11
N VAL A 7 21.45 -14.11 -3.98
CA VAL A 7 21.31 -13.55 -5.32
C VAL A 7 21.83 -14.49 -6.39
N GLY A 8 21.03 -14.74 -7.42
CA GLY A 8 21.46 -15.36 -8.64
C GLY A 8 22.16 -14.34 -9.55
N VAL A 9 23.31 -14.70 -10.13
CA VAL A 9 23.98 -13.87 -11.15
C VAL A 9 24.04 -14.67 -12.45
N PHE A 10 23.42 -14.12 -13.48
CA PHE A 10 23.46 -14.63 -14.84
C PHE A 10 24.16 -13.63 -15.76
N SER A 11 25.20 -14.07 -16.45
CA SER A 11 25.98 -13.26 -17.38
C SER A 11 25.95 -13.86 -18.78
N PRO A 12 25.27 -13.23 -19.75
CA PRO A 12 25.31 -13.66 -21.16
C PRO A 12 26.57 -13.16 -21.88
N ASN A 13 26.93 -13.77 -22.99
CA ASN A 13 28.00 -13.34 -23.90
C ASN A 13 27.50 -13.36 -25.36
N ASP A 14 28.25 -12.75 -26.25
CA ASP A 14 28.02 -12.76 -27.69
C ASP A 14 28.29 -14.17 -28.26
N ASN A 15 27.39 -14.72 -29.07
CA ASN A 15 27.54 -16.05 -29.66
C ASN A 15 28.46 -16.08 -30.88
N ARG A 16 28.81 -14.91 -31.45
CA ARG A 16 29.79 -14.83 -32.55
C ARG A 16 31.18 -15.14 -32.03
N ALA A 17 31.79 -16.23 -32.54
CA ALA A 17 33.01 -16.79 -32.01
C ALA A 17 34.15 -15.77 -31.84
N TRP A 18 34.34 -14.88 -32.81
CA TRP A 18 35.42 -13.90 -32.76
C TRP A 18 35.16 -12.79 -31.72
N VAL A 19 33.91 -12.36 -31.53
CA VAL A 19 33.54 -11.38 -30.48
C VAL A 19 33.73 -12.02 -29.11
N ARG A 20 33.16 -13.23 -28.94
CA ARG A 20 33.22 -13.97 -27.68
C ARG A 20 34.68 -14.16 -27.24
N SER A 21 35.55 -14.62 -28.12
CA SER A 21 36.94 -14.85 -27.79
C SER A 21 37.71 -13.59 -27.39
N SER A 22 37.40 -12.46 -28.03
CA SER A 22 38.03 -11.18 -27.71
C SER A 22 37.52 -10.56 -26.39
N ASN A 23 36.27 -10.86 -25.97
CA ASN A 23 35.63 -10.26 -24.81
C ASN A 23 35.66 -11.14 -23.57
N LEU A 24 35.99 -12.42 -23.65
CA LEU A 24 35.82 -13.37 -22.56
C LEU A 24 36.53 -12.94 -21.27
N ASP A 25 37.79 -12.52 -21.36
CA ASP A 25 38.56 -12.10 -20.19
C ASP A 25 37.97 -10.86 -19.51
N LEU A 26 37.45 -9.93 -20.31
CA LEU A 26 36.80 -8.73 -19.83
C LEU A 26 35.46 -9.06 -19.13
N MET A 27 34.64 -9.92 -19.75
CA MET A 27 33.36 -10.34 -19.19
C MET A 27 33.54 -11.09 -17.87
N LEU A 28 34.48 -11.99 -17.79
CA LEU A 28 34.82 -12.72 -16.56
C LEU A 28 35.32 -11.78 -15.47
N ARG A 29 36.11 -10.76 -15.82
CA ARG A 29 36.57 -9.74 -14.88
C ARG A 29 35.41 -8.88 -14.35
N HIS A 30 34.51 -8.37 -15.21
CA HIS A 30 33.36 -7.57 -14.79
C HIS A 30 32.42 -8.38 -13.91
N GLU A 31 32.18 -9.65 -14.25
CA GLU A 31 31.37 -10.53 -13.39
C GLU A 31 32.05 -10.77 -12.03
N ALA A 32 33.37 -10.99 -12.01
CA ALA A 32 34.09 -11.16 -10.75
C ALA A 32 34.06 -9.92 -9.87
N LEU A 33 34.21 -8.71 -10.43
CA LEU A 33 34.12 -7.46 -9.70
C LEU A 33 32.75 -7.32 -9.03
N LEU A 34 31.64 -7.59 -9.73
CA LEU A 34 30.31 -7.59 -9.18
C LEU A 34 30.15 -8.63 -8.06
N ILE A 35 30.55 -9.86 -8.29
CA ILE A 35 30.43 -10.95 -7.32
C ILE A 35 31.24 -10.66 -6.06
N ASP A 36 32.46 -10.19 -6.20
CA ASP A 36 33.35 -9.88 -5.07
C ASP A 36 32.79 -8.71 -4.26
N ALA A 37 32.29 -7.66 -4.92
CA ALA A 37 31.62 -6.54 -4.24
C ALA A 37 30.38 -7.00 -3.45
N LEU A 38 29.53 -7.86 -4.03
CA LEU A 38 28.38 -8.43 -3.35
C LEU A 38 28.78 -9.29 -2.15
N ARG A 39 29.77 -10.17 -2.29
CA ARG A 39 30.27 -11.03 -1.21
C ARG A 39 30.87 -10.23 -0.06
N HIS A 40 31.60 -9.14 -0.33
CA HIS A 40 32.12 -8.24 0.69
C HIS A 40 31.02 -7.51 1.48
N ASN A 41 29.82 -7.42 0.91
CA ASN A 41 28.62 -6.87 1.55
C ASN A 41 27.67 -7.96 2.09
N ASP A 42 28.18 -9.13 2.44
CA ASP A 42 27.48 -10.26 3.05
C ASP A 42 26.32 -10.82 2.19
N VAL A 43 26.45 -10.76 0.87
CA VAL A 43 25.51 -11.39 -0.06
C VAL A 43 25.99 -12.79 -0.43
N GLU A 44 25.11 -13.79 -0.34
CA GLU A 44 25.34 -15.13 -0.89
C GLU A 44 25.06 -15.09 -2.39
N VAL A 45 26.08 -15.36 -3.21
CA VAL A 45 25.96 -15.31 -4.66
C VAL A 45 25.92 -16.70 -5.26
N ILE A 46 24.86 -17.00 -6.00
CA ILE A 46 24.66 -18.18 -6.82
C ILE A 46 25.05 -17.82 -8.25
N ARG A 47 26.23 -18.22 -8.68
CA ARG A 47 26.74 -17.94 -10.01
C ARG A 47 26.24 -18.98 -11.02
N GLY A 48 25.60 -18.55 -12.11
CA GLY A 48 25.08 -19.45 -13.14
C GLY A 48 26.18 -20.33 -13.75
N GLY A 49 27.33 -19.75 -14.10
CA GLY A 49 28.46 -20.41 -14.74
C GLY A 49 29.45 -21.12 -13.81
N GLU A 50 29.13 -21.25 -12.51
CA GLU A 50 30.04 -21.93 -11.56
C GLU A 50 30.26 -23.41 -11.91
N GLY A 51 31.53 -23.82 -11.97
CA GLY A 51 31.90 -25.21 -12.28
C GLY A 51 31.90 -25.57 -13.77
N PHE A 52 31.52 -24.65 -14.66
CA PHE A 52 31.68 -24.84 -16.10
C PHE A 52 33.13 -24.59 -16.53
N PRO A 53 33.59 -25.17 -17.70
CA PRO A 53 34.85 -24.79 -18.33
C PRO A 53 34.92 -23.26 -18.50
N ARG A 54 36.14 -22.70 -18.49
CA ARG A 54 36.32 -21.25 -18.48
C ARG A 54 35.56 -20.52 -19.59
N GLU A 55 35.57 -21.07 -20.81
CA GLU A 55 34.88 -20.56 -22.00
C GLU A 55 33.35 -20.58 -21.89
N ASP A 56 32.79 -21.44 -21.03
CA ASP A 56 31.37 -21.66 -20.84
C ASP A 56 30.82 -21.04 -19.54
N GLN A 57 31.69 -20.39 -18.75
CA GLN A 57 31.26 -19.72 -17.50
C GLN A 57 30.34 -18.51 -17.75
N ILE A 58 30.46 -17.87 -18.91
CA ILE A 58 29.56 -16.82 -19.40
C ILE A 58 28.73 -17.45 -20.53
N ALA A 59 27.40 -17.38 -20.40
CA ALA A 59 26.48 -18.09 -21.29
C ALA A 59 26.49 -17.48 -22.71
N TRP A 60 26.94 -18.21 -23.72
CA TRP A 60 27.06 -17.73 -25.10
C TRP A 60 26.17 -18.48 -26.11
N ASN A 61 25.50 -19.53 -25.69
CA ASN A 61 24.56 -20.29 -26.52
C ASN A 61 23.34 -20.71 -25.71
N ARG A 62 22.30 -21.15 -26.42
CA ARG A 62 21.02 -21.52 -25.80
C ARG A 62 21.16 -22.63 -24.76
N GLU A 63 22.00 -23.61 -24.96
CA GLU A 63 22.18 -24.71 -24.01
C GLU A 63 22.73 -24.21 -22.66
N LEU A 64 23.76 -23.36 -22.69
CA LEU A 64 24.33 -22.74 -21.51
C LEU A 64 23.33 -21.79 -20.83
N VAL A 65 22.57 -21.02 -21.61
CA VAL A 65 21.47 -20.18 -21.08
C VAL A 65 20.49 -21.02 -20.28
N LEU A 66 20.02 -22.15 -20.84
CA LEU A 66 19.09 -23.06 -20.18
C LEU A 66 19.68 -23.67 -18.90
N GLN A 67 20.92 -24.17 -18.97
CA GLN A 67 21.57 -24.84 -17.83
C GLN A 67 21.82 -23.85 -16.67
N GLN A 68 22.37 -22.68 -16.99
CA GLN A 68 22.74 -21.67 -15.99
C GLN A 68 21.50 -21.03 -15.35
N ALA A 69 20.47 -20.70 -16.12
CA ALA A 69 19.23 -20.13 -15.60
C ALA A 69 18.48 -21.12 -14.68
N ARG A 70 18.38 -22.40 -15.07
CA ARG A 70 17.80 -23.46 -14.22
C ARG A 70 18.55 -23.62 -12.91
N ARG A 71 19.86 -23.70 -12.96
CA ARG A 71 20.72 -23.81 -11.77
C ARG A 71 20.46 -22.69 -10.77
N ILE A 72 20.36 -21.44 -11.27
CA ILE A 72 20.06 -20.29 -10.43
C ILE A 72 18.66 -20.45 -9.82
N ALA A 73 17.64 -20.80 -10.62
CA ALA A 73 16.26 -20.95 -10.15
C ALA A 73 16.12 -22.08 -9.11
N GLU A 74 16.79 -23.21 -9.29
CA GLU A 74 16.79 -24.35 -8.35
C GLU A 74 17.34 -23.97 -6.98
N ALA A 75 18.27 -23.01 -6.92
CA ALA A 75 18.77 -22.47 -5.66
C ALA A 75 17.81 -21.50 -4.96
N ARG A 76 16.70 -21.10 -5.60
CA ARG A 76 15.67 -20.20 -5.06
C ARG A 76 16.25 -18.93 -4.43
N PRO A 77 16.94 -18.07 -5.18
CA PRO A 77 17.49 -16.83 -4.66
C PRO A 77 16.38 -15.81 -4.35
N ASP A 78 16.70 -14.80 -3.54
CA ASP A 78 15.81 -13.67 -3.27
C ASP A 78 15.63 -12.77 -4.52
N ALA A 79 16.66 -12.71 -5.39
CA ALA A 79 16.65 -11.93 -6.63
C ALA A 79 17.55 -12.56 -7.71
N LEU A 80 17.29 -12.20 -8.97
CA LEU A 80 18.14 -12.49 -10.12
C LEU A 80 18.80 -11.20 -10.64
N ILE A 81 20.12 -11.19 -10.80
CA ILE A 81 20.87 -10.15 -11.51
C ILE A 81 21.18 -10.63 -12.92
N LEU A 82 20.73 -9.88 -13.94
CA LEU A 82 21.24 -10.01 -15.31
C LEU A 82 22.42 -9.05 -15.48
N ASN A 83 23.62 -9.60 -15.46
CA ASN A 83 24.87 -8.84 -15.53
C ASN A 83 25.32 -8.63 -16.97
N GLN A 84 25.42 -7.37 -17.39
CA GLN A 84 25.78 -6.95 -18.76
C GLN A 84 27.15 -6.28 -18.76
N GLY A 85 28.20 -7.06 -19.00
CA GLY A 85 29.57 -6.54 -19.08
C GLY A 85 29.95 -5.99 -20.46
N SER A 86 29.24 -6.40 -21.53
CA SER A 86 29.46 -5.98 -22.92
C SER A 86 28.17 -6.19 -23.72
N TRP A 87 28.23 -5.95 -25.04
CA TRP A 87 27.10 -6.29 -25.93
C TRP A 87 26.81 -7.79 -25.88
N THR A 88 25.54 -8.10 -25.77
CA THR A 88 24.99 -9.47 -25.79
C THR A 88 23.67 -9.45 -26.56
N PHE A 89 23.19 -10.61 -26.97
CA PHE A 89 21.90 -10.68 -27.65
C PHE A 89 20.76 -10.58 -26.60
N PRO A 90 19.87 -9.57 -26.68
CA PRO A 90 18.77 -9.41 -25.73
C PRO A 90 17.89 -10.64 -25.58
N ARG A 91 17.74 -11.43 -26.64
CA ARG A 91 16.97 -12.69 -26.64
C ARG A 91 17.52 -13.70 -25.61
N ASP A 92 18.82 -13.82 -25.47
CA ASP A 92 19.43 -14.78 -24.54
C ASP A 92 19.12 -14.41 -23.08
N SER A 93 19.07 -13.11 -22.75
CA SER A 93 18.66 -12.64 -21.43
C SER A 93 17.17 -12.83 -21.19
N VAL A 94 16.33 -12.62 -22.20
CA VAL A 94 14.87 -12.89 -22.12
C VAL A 94 14.64 -14.39 -21.92
N ASP A 95 15.28 -15.24 -22.71
CA ASP A 95 15.18 -16.69 -22.57
C ASP A 95 15.64 -17.16 -21.18
N ALA A 96 16.69 -16.54 -20.61
CA ALA A 96 17.13 -16.83 -19.25
C ALA A 96 16.05 -16.50 -18.20
N VAL A 97 15.38 -15.35 -18.33
CA VAL A 97 14.26 -14.97 -17.43
C VAL A 97 13.09 -15.94 -17.58
N ASP A 98 12.70 -16.28 -18.80
CA ASP A 98 11.60 -17.22 -19.04
C ASP A 98 11.87 -18.62 -18.47
N ILE A 99 13.11 -19.12 -18.61
CA ILE A 99 13.54 -20.40 -18.02
C ILE A 99 13.60 -20.32 -16.49
N TYR A 100 14.09 -19.21 -15.95
CA TYR A 100 14.12 -18.95 -14.51
C TYR A 100 12.71 -18.99 -13.93
N GLU A 101 11.76 -18.26 -14.54
CA GLU A 101 10.35 -18.24 -14.12
C GLU A 101 9.71 -19.62 -14.21
N ALA A 102 9.82 -20.30 -15.36
CA ALA A 102 9.21 -21.63 -15.56
C ALA A 102 9.78 -22.68 -14.58
N THR A 103 11.05 -22.55 -14.18
CA THR A 103 11.63 -23.42 -13.17
C THR A 103 11.08 -23.09 -11.78
N LEU A 104 10.94 -21.80 -11.45
CA LEU A 104 10.32 -21.37 -10.19
C LEU A 104 8.84 -21.77 -10.09
N GLU A 105 8.08 -21.76 -11.18
CA GLU A 105 6.68 -22.23 -11.21
C GLU A 105 6.54 -23.65 -10.69
N THR A 106 7.49 -24.52 -11.09
CA THR A 106 7.52 -25.91 -10.59
C THR A 106 7.87 -25.99 -9.11
N LEU A 107 8.64 -25.05 -8.58
CA LEU A 107 9.19 -25.08 -7.22
C LEU A 107 8.36 -24.31 -6.20
N LEU A 108 7.68 -23.23 -6.63
CA LEU A 108 7.03 -22.23 -5.77
C LEU A 108 5.52 -22.08 -6.05
N GLY A 109 5.02 -22.63 -7.15
CA GLY A 109 3.60 -22.52 -7.50
C GLY A 109 3.15 -21.07 -7.68
N THR A 110 2.14 -20.64 -6.93
CA THR A 110 1.49 -19.33 -7.08
C THR A 110 2.39 -18.12 -6.81
N THR A 111 3.51 -18.29 -6.13
CA THR A 111 4.46 -17.20 -5.84
C THR A 111 5.59 -17.09 -6.87
N ALA A 112 5.61 -17.94 -7.89
CA ALA A 112 6.67 -17.98 -8.89
C ALA A 112 6.78 -16.68 -9.70
N SER A 113 5.66 -16.13 -10.15
CA SER A 113 5.63 -14.90 -10.94
C SER A 113 6.21 -13.72 -10.15
N SER A 114 5.85 -13.57 -8.88
CA SER A 114 6.41 -12.53 -8.02
C SER A 114 7.90 -12.76 -7.73
N ALA A 115 8.33 -14.01 -7.59
CA ALA A 115 9.74 -14.34 -7.43
C ALA A 115 10.56 -13.99 -8.69
N ALA A 116 10.00 -14.27 -9.88
CA ALA A 116 10.62 -13.94 -11.16
C ALA A 116 10.70 -12.43 -11.43
N SER A 117 9.80 -11.63 -10.84
CA SER A 117 9.79 -10.17 -10.98
C SER A 117 10.83 -9.45 -10.10
N ARG A 118 11.52 -10.16 -9.21
CA ARG A 118 12.66 -9.63 -8.44
C ARG A 118 13.94 -9.66 -9.27
N LEU A 119 13.94 -8.87 -10.35
CA LEU A 119 14.93 -8.85 -11.40
C LEU A 119 15.69 -7.52 -11.41
N LEU A 120 17.03 -7.58 -11.33
CA LEU A 120 17.92 -6.44 -11.44
C LEU A 120 18.75 -6.57 -12.72
N LEU A 121 18.64 -5.58 -13.59
CA LEU A 121 19.57 -5.42 -14.73
C LEU A 121 20.76 -4.61 -14.25
N PHE A 122 21.96 -5.17 -14.32
CA PHE A 122 23.19 -4.47 -14.01
C PHE A 122 24.06 -4.32 -15.25
N GLY A 123 24.44 -3.07 -15.59
CA GLY A 123 25.34 -2.76 -16.68
C GLY A 123 26.67 -2.20 -16.17
N TYR A 124 27.79 -2.87 -16.45
CA TYR A 124 29.09 -2.29 -16.16
C TYR A 124 29.35 -1.12 -17.11
N TRP A 125 29.71 0.04 -16.55
CA TRP A 125 29.99 1.22 -17.35
C TRP A 125 31.47 1.27 -17.74
N ASP A 126 31.75 0.94 -18.99
CA ASP A 126 33.07 1.02 -19.59
C ASP A 126 33.01 1.76 -20.94
N THR A 127 33.99 2.62 -21.22
CA THR A 127 34.08 3.37 -22.48
C THR A 127 34.53 2.51 -23.65
N GLN A 128 35.11 1.36 -23.38
CA GLN A 128 35.63 0.46 -24.42
C GLN A 128 34.64 -0.62 -24.85
N VAL A 129 33.62 -0.91 -24.00
CA VAL A 129 32.65 -1.97 -24.28
C VAL A 129 31.23 -1.47 -24.02
N PRO A 130 30.24 -1.90 -24.83
CA PRO A 130 28.86 -1.36 -24.78
C PRO A 130 27.96 -2.06 -23.76
N GLY A 131 28.39 -2.17 -22.50
CA GLY A 131 27.56 -2.78 -21.42
C GLY A 131 26.25 -2.06 -21.20
N LEU A 132 26.27 -0.73 -21.11
CA LEU A 132 25.03 0.06 -20.97
C LEU A 132 24.12 -0.07 -22.20
N VAL A 133 24.67 -0.17 -23.42
CA VAL A 133 23.88 -0.39 -24.64
C VAL A 133 23.15 -1.73 -24.58
N ALA A 134 23.82 -2.79 -24.13
CA ALA A 134 23.21 -4.11 -23.94
C ALA A 134 22.11 -4.07 -22.88
N LEU A 135 22.36 -3.43 -21.73
CA LEU A 135 21.39 -3.24 -20.66
C LEU A 135 20.12 -2.54 -21.18
N MET A 136 20.25 -1.46 -21.92
CA MET A 136 19.11 -0.72 -22.47
C MET A 136 18.32 -1.53 -23.50
N ALA A 137 19.00 -2.34 -24.32
CA ALA A 137 18.35 -3.23 -25.29
C ALA A 137 17.52 -4.32 -24.59
N ILE A 138 18.05 -4.90 -23.50
CA ILE A 138 17.34 -5.90 -22.69
C ILE A 138 16.19 -5.26 -21.93
N ALA A 139 16.39 -4.10 -21.32
CA ALA A 139 15.33 -3.35 -20.67
C ALA A 139 14.15 -3.05 -21.62
N GLY A 140 14.46 -2.66 -22.85
CA GLY A 140 13.45 -2.47 -23.91
C GLY A 140 12.69 -3.77 -24.23
N ALA A 141 13.39 -4.89 -24.37
CA ALA A 141 12.76 -6.18 -24.65
C ALA A 141 11.84 -6.62 -23.51
N LEU A 142 12.26 -6.50 -22.25
CA LEU A 142 11.46 -6.85 -21.08
C LEU A 142 10.24 -5.93 -20.92
N LYS A 143 10.37 -4.62 -21.22
CA LYS A 143 9.22 -3.69 -21.23
C LYS A 143 8.15 -4.08 -22.25
N ILE A 144 8.55 -4.49 -23.47
CA ILE A 144 7.62 -4.98 -24.50
C ILE A 144 6.82 -6.20 -23.98
N MET A 145 7.44 -7.03 -23.15
CA MET A 145 6.81 -8.22 -22.56
C MET A 145 6.05 -7.92 -21.26
N GLY A 146 5.98 -6.67 -20.81
CA GLY A 146 5.32 -6.28 -19.56
C GLY A 146 6.00 -6.80 -18.29
N ARG A 147 7.31 -7.12 -18.36
CA ARG A 147 8.09 -7.62 -17.22
C ARG A 147 8.54 -6.46 -16.32
N ALA A 148 8.37 -6.65 -15.01
CA ALA A 148 8.93 -5.75 -14.00
C ALA A 148 10.43 -6.03 -13.77
N PHE A 149 11.22 -4.98 -13.63
CA PHE A 149 12.65 -5.06 -13.30
C PHE A 149 13.15 -3.73 -12.74
N GLN A 150 14.30 -3.78 -12.07
CA GLN A 150 15.07 -2.62 -11.66
C GLN A 150 16.34 -2.49 -12.51
N ILE A 151 16.89 -1.29 -12.60
CA ILE A 151 18.12 -1.02 -13.33
C ILE A 151 19.15 -0.41 -12.39
N SER A 152 20.38 -0.92 -12.46
CA SER A 152 21.58 -0.30 -11.91
C SER A 152 22.71 -0.34 -12.94
N TYR A 153 23.58 0.65 -12.94
CA TYR A 153 24.77 0.65 -13.80
C TYR A 153 25.88 1.49 -13.17
N GLY A 154 27.09 1.20 -13.53
CA GLY A 154 28.24 1.97 -13.06
C GLY A 154 29.52 1.16 -13.00
N ARG A 155 30.58 1.79 -12.49
CA ARG A 155 31.86 1.15 -12.18
C ARG A 155 31.88 0.79 -10.71
N ILE A 156 31.42 -0.40 -10.40
CA ILE A 156 31.20 -0.87 -9.03
C ILE A 156 32.50 -0.95 -8.19
N ASP A 157 33.64 -0.99 -8.85
CA ASP A 157 34.98 -1.00 -8.27
C ASP A 157 35.58 0.40 -8.05
N GLU A 158 35.07 1.41 -8.73
CA GLU A 158 35.56 2.80 -8.66
C GLU A 158 34.56 3.76 -7.99
N ASP A 159 33.25 3.44 -8.06
CA ASP A 159 32.17 4.29 -7.58
C ASP A 159 31.32 3.58 -6.51
N PRO A 160 31.53 3.91 -5.22
CA PRO A 160 30.73 3.35 -4.14
C PRO A 160 29.22 3.58 -4.26
N SER A 161 28.79 4.65 -4.97
CA SER A 161 27.36 4.93 -5.16
C SER A 161 26.69 3.93 -6.09
N ALA A 162 27.44 3.39 -7.08
CA ALA A 162 26.93 2.34 -7.94
C ALA A 162 26.67 1.03 -7.17
N LEU A 163 27.53 0.70 -6.22
CA LEU A 163 27.34 -0.46 -5.35
C LEU A 163 26.17 -0.22 -4.38
N GLU A 164 26.05 0.96 -3.77
CA GLU A 164 24.95 1.26 -2.86
C GLU A 164 23.60 1.23 -3.57
N ASP A 165 23.52 1.69 -4.82
CA ASP A 165 22.31 1.59 -5.64
C ASP A 165 21.89 0.13 -5.88
N VAL A 166 22.86 -0.76 -6.19
CA VAL A 166 22.62 -2.22 -6.29
C VAL A 166 22.14 -2.78 -4.95
N MET A 167 22.82 -2.45 -3.85
CA MET A 167 22.51 -3.00 -2.53
C MET A 167 21.16 -2.53 -2.00
N SER A 168 20.76 -1.27 -2.24
CA SER A 168 19.41 -0.76 -1.89
C SER A 168 18.32 -1.61 -2.55
N LYS A 169 18.43 -1.87 -3.85
CA LYS A 169 17.46 -2.69 -4.59
C LYS A 169 17.44 -4.14 -4.12
N LEU A 170 18.60 -4.73 -3.82
CA LEU A 170 18.68 -6.10 -3.30
C LEU A 170 18.07 -6.22 -1.90
N ARG A 171 18.29 -5.24 -1.01
CA ARG A 171 17.61 -5.17 0.29
C ARG A 171 16.09 -5.11 0.14
N PHE A 172 15.58 -4.34 -0.83
CA PHE A 172 14.16 -4.29 -1.12
C PHE A 172 13.64 -5.64 -1.66
N PHE A 173 14.36 -6.30 -2.57
CA PHE A 173 13.98 -7.63 -3.07
C PHE A 173 13.99 -8.69 -1.97
N LYS A 174 14.93 -8.61 -1.02
CA LYS A 174 14.92 -9.49 0.16
C LYS A 174 13.64 -9.29 0.98
N ARG A 175 13.27 -8.05 1.28
CA ARG A 175 12.01 -7.73 1.98
C ARG A 175 10.78 -8.19 1.19
N ARG A 176 10.79 -8.10 -0.15
CA ARG A 176 9.75 -8.66 -1.00
C ARG A 176 9.67 -10.18 -0.90
N ALA A 177 10.80 -10.87 -0.90
CA ALA A 177 10.82 -12.33 -0.74
C ALA A 177 10.21 -12.77 0.60
N GLU A 178 10.48 -12.01 1.67
CA GLU A 178 9.89 -12.22 3.00
C GLU A 178 8.39 -11.91 3.03
N ALA A 179 7.95 -10.90 2.28
CA ALA A 179 6.56 -10.47 2.18
C ALA A 179 5.68 -11.40 1.31
N ALA A 180 6.28 -12.22 0.44
CA ALA A 180 5.54 -13.00 -0.56
C ALA A 180 4.53 -13.98 0.04
N GLU A 181 4.89 -14.68 1.13
CA GLU A 181 3.99 -15.62 1.82
C GLU A 181 2.84 -14.88 2.52
N VAL A 182 3.12 -13.71 3.11
CA VAL A 182 2.09 -12.88 3.75
C VAL A 182 1.10 -12.37 2.70
N ALA A 183 1.59 -11.89 1.55
CA ALA A 183 0.75 -11.47 0.43
C ALA A 183 -0.13 -12.62 -0.09
N ALA A 184 0.44 -13.82 -0.27
CA ALA A 184 -0.31 -15.01 -0.66
C ALA A 184 -1.40 -15.36 0.37
N ALA A 185 -1.11 -15.29 1.66
CA ALA A 185 -2.08 -15.52 2.72
C ALA A 185 -3.21 -14.49 2.71
N VAL A 186 -2.91 -13.20 2.46
CA VAL A 186 -3.94 -12.16 2.28
C VAL A 186 -4.82 -12.48 1.08
N ILE A 187 -4.23 -12.79 -0.08
CA ILE A 187 -4.98 -13.11 -1.30
C ILE A 187 -5.89 -14.32 -1.09
N SER A 188 -5.42 -15.36 -0.40
CA SER A 188 -6.23 -16.55 -0.11
C SER A 188 -7.47 -16.25 0.74
N ARG A 189 -7.46 -15.17 1.52
CA ARG A 189 -8.58 -14.71 2.37
C ARG A 189 -9.54 -13.77 1.65
N LEU A 190 -9.20 -13.25 0.47
CA LEU A 190 -10.07 -12.32 -0.25
C LEU A 190 -11.44 -12.91 -0.62
N PRO A 191 -11.58 -14.21 -0.99
CA PRO A 191 -12.89 -14.80 -1.24
C PRO A 191 -13.84 -14.84 -0.03
N GLU A 192 -13.31 -14.69 1.19
CA GLU A 192 -14.09 -14.63 2.42
C GLU A 192 -14.58 -13.20 2.73
N GLN A 193 -14.12 -12.20 1.95
CA GLN A 193 -14.44 -10.81 2.20
C GLN A 193 -15.70 -10.38 1.46
N LYS A 194 -16.52 -9.59 2.14
CA LYS A 194 -17.74 -9.01 1.59
C LYS A 194 -17.80 -7.52 1.89
N TYR A 195 -17.95 -6.72 0.85
CA TYR A 195 -18.20 -5.28 0.96
C TYR A 195 -19.68 -4.99 1.15
N LEU A 196 -20.01 -4.09 2.06
CA LEU A 196 -21.34 -3.54 2.21
C LEU A 196 -21.34 -2.05 1.89
N GLN A 197 -22.04 -1.68 0.83
CA GLN A 197 -22.20 -0.32 0.39
C GLN A 197 -23.45 0.29 1.05
N PHE A 198 -23.29 1.41 1.76
CA PHE A 198 -24.40 2.21 2.24
C PHE A 198 -24.58 3.46 1.37
N GLY A 199 -25.62 3.45 0.54
CA GLY A 199 -25.90 4.48 -0.45
C GLY A 199 -25.28 4.18 -1.83
N GLY A 200 -25.21 5.19 -2.68
CA GLY A 200 -24.65 5.10 -4.03
C GLY A 200 -23.35 5.90 -4.20
N GLU A 201 -23.10 6.36 -5.41
CA GLU A 201 -21.99 7.26 -5.74
C GLU A 201 -22.10 8.57 -4.95
N SER A 202 -21.00 8.99 -4.33
CA SER A 202 -20.91 10.25 -3.60
C SER A 202 -20.27 11.33 -4.47
N LEU A 203 -20.76 12.56 -4.36
CA LEU A 203 -20.21 13.78 -4.96
C LEU A 203 -19.89 13.65 -6.46
N ARG A 204 -20.52 12.73 -7.18
CA ARG A 204 -20.31 12.45 -8.61
C ARG A 204 -18.84 12.13 -8.93
N MET A 205 -18.18 11.35 -8.07
CA MET A 205 -16.80 10.93 -8.25
C MET A 205 -16.71 9.56 -8.93
N PRO A 206 -16.37 9.48 -10.24
CA PRO A 206 -16.23 8.18 -10.92
C PRO A 206 -15.13 7.30 -10.30
N THR A 207 -14.14 7.91 -9.65
CA THR A 207 -13.05 7.19 -8.96
C THR A 207 -13.50 6.48 -7.69
N ALA A 208 -14.62 6.90 -7.09
CA ALA A 208 -15.18 6.29 -5.89
C ALA A 208 -16.04 5.05 -6.19
N THR A 209 -16.56 4.92 -7.41
CA THR A 209 -17.45 3.82 -7.79
C THR A 209 -16.70 2.77 -8.60
N ALA A 210 -16.59 1.54 -8.09
CA ALA A 210 -16.02 0.39 -8.79
C ALA A 210 -17.12 -0.46 -9.46
N ASP A 211 -16.71 -1.29 -10.43
CA ASP A 211 -17.57 -2.35 -10.96
C ASP A 211 -17.46 -3.59 -10.05
N PRO A 212 -18.55 -4.00 -9.35
CA PRO A 212 -18.51 -5.16 -8.46
C PRO A 212 -18.16 -6.46 -9.18
N ASN A 213 -18.50 -6.61 -10.47
CA ASN A 213 -18.15 -7.80 -11.25
C ASN A 213 -16.64 -7.84 -11.53
N LEU A 214 -16.03 -6.67 -11.79
CA LEU A 214 -14.59 -6.57 -11.95
C LEU A 214 -13.86 -6.88 -10.63
N TRP A 215 -14.39 -6.39 -9.50
CA TRP A 215 -13.90 -6.76 -8.17
C TRP A 215 -13.95 -8.27 -7.93
N GLN A 216 -15.09 -8.89 -8.22
CA GLN A 216 -15.23 -10.34 -8.03
C GLN A 216 -14.30 -11.13 -8.97
N LYS A 217 -14.09 -10.63 -10.19
CA LYS A 217 -13.17 -11.28 -11.15
C LYS A 217 -11.72 -11.25 -10.67
N ILE A 218 -11.24 -10.10 -10.18
CA ILE A 218 -9.82 -9.86 -9.84
C ILE A 218 -9.55 -10.25 -8.38
N PHE A 219 -10.31 -9.69 -7.45
CA PHE A 219 -10.07 -9.80 -6.01
C PHE A 219 -10.90 -10.89 -5.34
N LYS A 220 -11.88 -11.48 -6.05
CA LYS A 220 -12.83 -12.49 -5.52
C LYS A 220 -13.71 -11.98 -4.37
N VAL A 221 -13.73 -10.68 -4.12
CA VAL A 221 -14.52 -10.05 -3.05
C VAL A 221 -15.99 -9.98 -3.47
N SER A 222 -16.89 -10.36 -2.57
CA SER A 222 -18.33 -10.22 -2.77
C SER A 222 -18.83 -8.82 -2.40
N TYR A 223 -20.03 -8.47 -2.86
CA TYR A 223 -20.60 -7.13 -2.77
C TYR A 223 -22.09 -7.20 -2.44
N ASP A 224 -22.52 -6.26 -1.62
CA ASP A 224 -23.93 -5.99 -1.34
C ASP A 224 -24.17 -4.50 -1.15
N GLN A 225 -25.41 -4.04 -1.33
CA GLN A 225 -25.78 -2.63 -1.22
C GLN A 225 -27.07 -2.45 -0.45
N LEU A 226 -27.06 -1.49 0.47
CA LEU A 226 -28.23 -0.99 1.18
C LEU A 226 -28.33 0.53 1.03
N ASP A 227 -29.53 1.06 1.20
CA ASP A 227 -29.71 2.50 1.33
C ASP A 227 -29.18 3.00 2.69
N GLN A 228 -28.54 4.16 2.71
CA GLN A 228 -28.01 4.74 3.96
C GLN A 228 -29.11 5.08 4.99
N SER A 229 -30.38 5.17 4.58
CA SER A 229 -31.51 5.32 5.48
C SER A 229 -31.72 4.16 6.45
N GLU A 230 -31.16 2.97 6.15
CA GLU A 230 -31.16 1.84 7.07
C GLU A 230 -30.37 2.16 8.34
N ILE A 231 -29.17 2.79 8.20
CA ILE A 231 -28.40 3.25 9.36
C ILE A 231 -29.21 4.28 10.15
N VAL A 232 -29.83 5.25 9.45
CA VAL A 232 -30.65 6.31 10.08
C VAL A 232 -31.83 5.71 10.85
N SER A 233 -32.56 4.80 10.22
CA SER A 233 -33.75 4.17 10.83
C SER A 233 -33.39 3.42 12.11
N ARG A 234 -32.30 2.62 12.09
CA ARG A 234 -31.87 1.88 13.28
C ARG A 234 -31.29 2.80 14.36
N ALA A 235 -30.50 3.82 13.98
CA ALA A 235 -29.98 4.79 14.94
C ALA A 235 -31.10 5.55 15.67
N LEU A 236 -32.15 5.93 14.96
CA LEU A 236 -33.33 6.59 15.57
C LEU A 236 -34.10 5.69 16.55
N ALA A 237 -34.07 4.37 16.34
CA ALA A 237 -34.72 3.44 17.28
C ALA A 237 -33.93 3.28 18.60
N MET A 238 -32.65 3.63 18.64
CA MET A 238 -31.79 3.53 19.81
C MET A 238 -31.95 4.70 20.79
N VAL A 239 -32.60 5.80 20.36
CA VAL A 239 -32.75 7.02 21.14
C VAL A 239 -34.14 7.59 20.92
N ARG A 240 -34.88 7.84 22.00
CA ARG A 240 -36.20 8.50 21.95
C ARG A 240 -36.01 10.02 22.00
N TRP A 241 -36.46 10.72 20.99
CA TRP A 241 -36.36 12.17 20.87
C TRP A 241 -37.69 12.84 21.17
N SER A 242 -37.68 13.97 21.92
CA SER A 242 -38.90 14.74 22.20
C SER A 242 -39.39 15.60 21.02
N GLY A 243 -38.50 15.78 20.01
CA GLY A 243 -38.75 16.55 18.81
C GLY A 243 -37.85 16.11 17.67
N ARG A 244 -37.22 17.06 16.98
CA ARG A 244 -36.30 16.74 15.88
C ARG A 244 -35.06 15.98 16.40
N PRO A 245 -34.72 14.79 15.83
CA PRO A 245 -33.52 14.05 16.21
C PRO A 245 -32.26 14.90 16.06
N GLY A 246 -31.40 14.84 17.06
CA GLY A 246 -30.16 15.60 17.12
C GLY A 246 -30.31 17.08 17.55
N ASP A 247 -31.54 17.60 17.70
CA ASP A 247 -31.82 18.99 18.06
C ASP A 247 -32.78 19.15 19.23
N SER A 248 -33.27 18.07 19.80
CA SER A 248 -34.24 18.09 20.91
C SER A 248 -33.77 17.22 22.07
N ASP A 249 -34.45 17.37 23.24
CA ASP A 249 -34.17 16.50 24.38
C ASP A 249 -34.35 15.03 24.01
N TYR A 250 -33.58 14.15 24.64
CA TYR A 250 -33.54 12.75 24.32
C TYR A 250 -33.49 11.85 25.56
N GLU A 251 -33.91 10.61 25.35
CA GLU A 251 -33.74 9.50 26.28
C GLU A 251 -33.04 8.35 25.53
N ILE A 252 -31.85 7.94 25.98
CA ILE A 252 -31.12 6.84 25.35
C ILE A 252 -31.77 5.51 25.77
N VAL A 253 -32.25 4.76 24.79
CA VAL A 253 -32.90 3.46 24.96
C VAL A 253 -31.90 2.31 24.91
N ASP A 254 -30.94 2.37 23.97
CA ASP A 254 -29.90 1.32 23.79
C ASP A 254 -28.79 1.47 24.84
N GLU A 255 -28.54 0.40 25.59
CA GLU A 255 -27.55 0.39 26.68
C GLU A 255 -26.10 0.60 26.17
N ARG A 256 -25.78 0.16 24.96
CA ARG A 256 -24.44 0.35 24.34
C ARG A 256 -24.19 1.84 24.04
N VAL A 257 -25.22 2.51 23.50
CA VAL A 257 -25.16 3.96 23.27
C VAL A 257 -25.01 4.70 24.60
N ARG A 258 -25.75 4.31 25.63
CA ARG A 258 -25.64 4.91 26.96
C ARG A 258 -24.24 4.76 27.54
N ALA A 259 -23.71 3.54 27.55
CA ALA A 259 -22.37 3.27 28.04
C ALA A 259 -21.28 4.08 27.29
N ALA A 260 -21.43 4.22 25.96
CA ALA A 260 -20.50 4.98 25.13
C ALA A 260 -20.56 6.50 25.46
N ILE A 261 -21.75 7.06 25.63
CA ILE A 261 -21.90 8.48 25.97
C ILE A 261 -21.34 8.76 27.37
N GLU A 262 -21.69 7.96 28.36
CA GLU A 262 -21.17 8.09 29.72
C GLU A 262 -19.64 7.95 29.78
N TYR A 263 -19.06 7.04 28.97
CA TYR A 263 -17.62 6.90 28.87
C TYR A 263 -16.98 8.15 28.24
N LYS A 264 -17.54 8.65 27.15
CA LYS A 264 -17.02 9.84 26.45
C LYS A 264 -17.15 11.11 27.28
N GLU A 265 -18.24 11.31 27.99
CA GLU A 265 -18.41 12.45 28.89
C GLU A 265 -17.33 12.49 30.00
N ARG A 266 -16.82 11.35 30.41
CA ARG A 266 -15.74 11.27 31.41
C ARG A 266 -14.33 11.37 30.82
N THR A 267 -14.12 10.95 29.57
CA THR A 267 -12.77 10.72 29.02
C THR A 267 -12.43 11.59 27.83
N ALA A 268 -13.42 12.12 27.14
CA ALA A 268 -13.20 12.86 25.90
C ALA A 268 -13.11 14.37 26.14
N ASN A 269 -12.35 15.03 25.26
CA ASN A 269 -12.34 16.47 25.16
C ASN A 269 -13.32 16.89 24.06
N PHE A 270 -14.32 17.69 24.43
CA PHE A 270 -15.31 18.23 23.50
C PHE A 270 -15.14 19.73 23.37
N ASP A 271 -15.09 20.24 22.15
CA ASP A 271 -15.19 21.66 21.85
C ASP A 271 -16.21 21.90 20.73
N PHE A 272 -17.41 22.28 21.11
CA PHE A 272 -18.51 22.58 20.22
C PHE A 272 -18.79 24.09 20.10
N SER A 273 -17.88 24.92 20.58
CA SER A 273 -18.06 26.39 20.62
C SER A 273 -18.18 27.02 19.21
N ARG A 274 -17.69 26.35 18.18
CA ARG A 274 -17.71 26.84 16.79
C ARG A 274 -18.92 26.37 15.97
N GLU A 275 -19.76 25.52 16.54
CA GLU A 275 -20.93 24.98 15.84
C GLU A 275 -22.14 25.88 15.94
N LYS A 276 -22.95 25.92 14.88
CA LYS A 276 -24.24 26.63 14.88
C LYS A 276 -25.38 25.86 15.56
N LEU A 277 -25.20 24.55 15.79
CA LEU A 277 -26.23 23.64 16.25
C LEU A 277 -25.77 22.84 17.49
N PRO A 278 -26.65 22.40 18.41
CA PRO A 278 -26.29 21.71 19.65
C PRO A 278 -25.60 20.38 19.36
N SER A 279 -24.35 20.27 19.72
CA SER A 279 -23.46 19.21 19.20
C SER A 279 -23.48 17.93 20.00
N ILE A 280 -23.72 17.98 21.31
CA ILE A 280 -23.81 16.75 22.11
C ILE A 280 -25.01 15.88 21.66
N HIS A 281 -26.12 16.45 21.29
CA HIS A 281 -27.27 15.72 20.79
C HIS A 281 -26.95 15.03 19.47
N ARG A 282 -26.19 15.69 18.57
CA ARG A 282 -25.73 15.09 17.32
C ARG A 282 -24.66 14.02 17.54
N PHE A 283 -23.78 14.22 18.53
CA PHE A 283 -22.83 13.21 18.92
C PHE A 283 -23.51 11.91 19.40
N VAL A 284 -24.57 12.03 20.21
CA VAL A 284 -25.40 10.87 20.60
C VAL A 284 -25.98 10.17 19.38
N LEU A 285 -26.49 10.93 18.41
CA LEU A 285 -27.03 10.37 17.17
C LEU A 285 -25.93 9.66 16.35
N GLN A 286 -24.73 10.25 16.24
CA GLN A 286 -23.60 9.66 15.54
C GLN A 286 -23.07 8.37 16.21
N VAL A 287 -23.06 8.31 17.54
CA VAL A 287 -22.75 7.09 18.30
C VAL A 287 -23.81 6.02 18.03
N SER A 288 -25.08 6.40 17.97
CA SER A 288 -26.16 5.49 17.57
C SER A 288 -25.97 4.98 16.12
N MET A 289 -25.54 5.86 15.21
CA MET A 289 -25.23 5.46 13.83
C MET A 289 -24.06 4.45 13.77
N PHE A 290 -23.06 4.56 14.66
CA PHE A 290 -21.99 3.58 14.76
C PHE A 290 -22.52 2.19 15.10
N TYR A 291 -23.32 2.06 16.17
CA TYR A 291 -23.90 0.78 16.57
C TYR A 291 -24.85 0.23 15.51
N ALA A 292 -25.68 1.09 14.93
CA ALA A 292 -26.59 0.73 13.84
C ALA A 292 -25.85 0.18 12.63
N ALA A 293 -24.82 0.88 12.16
CA ALA A 293 -24.01 0.45 11.01
C ALA A 293 -23.27 -0.86 11.30
N ARG A 294 -22.69 -1.00 12.51
CA ARG A 294 -22.01 -2.23 12.92
C ARG A 294 -22.97 -3.43 12.92
N ASP A 295 -24.14 -3.29 13.54
CA ASP A 295 -25.13 -4.36 13.59
C ASP A 295 -25.58 -4.78 12.18
N ILE A 296 -25.79 -3.82 11.26
CA ILE A 296 -26.14 -4.11 9.86
C ILE A 296 -25.00 -4.83 9.13
N ILE A 297 -23.75 -4.39 9.32
CA ILE A 297 -22.56 -5.03 8.71
C ILE A 297 -22.46 -6.50 9.18
N GLU A 298 -22.65 -6.74 10.48
CA GLU A 298 -22.62 -8.07 11.09
C GLU A 298 -23.76 -8.97 10.55
N GLU A 299 -24.99 -8.48 10.52
CA GLU A 299 -26.14 -9.18 9.98
C GLU A 299 -26.00 -9.51 8.50
N ALA A 300 -25.39 -8.63 7.71
CA ALA A 300 -25.10 -8.86 6.30
C ALA A 300 -23.92 -9.82 6.08
N GLY A 301 -23.19 -10.20 7.13
CA GLY A 301 -21.96 -10.98 7.02
C GLY A 301 -20.86 -10.24 6.27
N ALA A 302 -20.88 -8.90 6.28
CA ALA A 302 -19.86 -8.08 5.63
C ALA A 302 -18.62 -7.93 6.51
N THR A 303 -17.48 -7.64 5.89
CA THR A 303 -16.18 -7.54 6.56
C THR A 303 -15.57 -6.15 6.43
N PHE A 304 -16.06 -5.35 5.50
CA PHE A 304 -15.68 -3.94 5.30
C PHE A 304 -16.83 -3.20 4.61
N ALA A 305 -16.82 -1.89 4.67
CA ALA A 305 -17.95 -1.08 4.23
C ALA A 305 -17.54 0.27 3.61
N GLY A 306 -18.52 0.95 3.05
CA GLY A 306 -18.45 2.36 2.69
C GLY A 306 -19.76 3.06 3.01
N ILE A 307 -19.68 4.28 3.53
CA ILE A 307 -20.86 5.07 3.88
C ILE A 307 -20.88 6.35 3.05
N LYS A 308 -21.92 6.51 2.23
CA LYS A 308 -22.19 7.76 1.55
C LYS A 308 -22.71 8.80 2.55
N CYS A 309 -21.80 9.62 3.07
CA CYS A 309 -22.17 10.71 3.96
C CYS A 309 -22.71 11.92 3.17
N GLN A 310 -22.05 12.25 2.07
CA GLN A 310 -22.36 13.41 1.25
C GLN A 310 -23.18 13.03 0.01
N ASP A 311 -24.29 13.77 -0.32
CA ASP A 311 -24.77 14.99 0.37
C ASP A 311 -25.83 14.69 1.45
N GLU A 312 -26.52 13.56 1.37
CA GLU A 312 -27.82 13.38 2.03
C GLU A 312 -27.72 13.38 3.56
N LEU A 313 -26.78 12.60 4.14
CA LEU A 313 -26.62 12.58 5.59
C LEU A 313 -26.10 13.92 6.10
N SER A 314 -25.06 14.47 5.47
CA SER A 314 -24.41 15.71 5.88
C SER A 314 -25.28 16.96 5.67
N ALA A 315 -26.24 16.92 4.75
CA ALA A 315 -27.15 18.03 4.50
C ALA A 315 -28.46 17.95 5.27
N LYS A 316 -28.98 16.74 5.54
CA LYS A 316 -30.38 16.59 6.00
C LYS A 316 -30.52 15.89 7.35
N PHE A 317 -29.51 15.15 7.81
CA PHE A 317 -29.63 14.31 8.98
C PHE A 317 -28.53 14.54 10.02
N CYS A 318 -27.35 13.94 9.80
CA CYS A 318 -26.15 14.11 10.61
C CYS A 318 -24.96 13.52 9.86
N THR A 319 -23.77 14.08 10.06
CA THR A 319 -22.55 13.50 9.46
C THR A 319 -22.23 12.13 10.03
N ALA A 320 -21.68 11.23 9.21
CA ALA A 320 -21.34 9.86 9.60
C ALA A 320 -19.89 9.73 10.15
N CYS A 321 -19.19 10.83 10.40
CA CYS A 321 -17.76 10.85 10.72
C CYS A 321 -17.40 9.97 11.93
N ILE A 322 -18.19 10.02 13.02
CA ILE A 322 -17.96 9.19 14.20
C ILE A 322 -18.19 7.71 13.88
N ALA A 323 -19.25 7.38 13.15
CA ALA A 323 -19.54 6.01 12.79
C ALA A 323 -18.41 5.41 11.94
N THR A 324 -17.98 6.09 10.86
CA THR A 324 -16.91 5.61 9.98
C THR A 324 -15.56 5.52 10.71
N SER A 325 -15.24 6.50 11.56
CA SER A 325 -14.01 6.52 12.35
C SER A 325 -13.91 5.29 13.28
N TYR A 326 -14.96 5.00 14.04
CA TYR A 326 -14.93 3.92 15.01
C TYR A 326 -15.16 2.54 14.41
N LEU A 327 -15.84 2.40 13.27
CA LEU A 327 -15.90 1.12 12.56
C LEU A 327 -14.49 0.64 12.14
N GLY A 328 -13.65 1.57 11.70
CA GLY A 328 -12.25 1.29 11.33
C GLY A 328 -11.24 1.30 12.47
N ASN A 329 -11.67 1.54 13.72
CA ASN A 329 -10.81 1.63 14.90
C ASN A 329 -10.73 0.28 15.64
N ASP A 330 -9.72 0.09 16.48
CA ASP A 330 -9.57 -1.11 17.32
C ASP A 330 -10.32 -1.02 18.67
N VAL A 331 -10.78 0.18 19.02
CA VAL A 331 -11.54 0.47 20.24
C VAL A 331 -12.86 1.12 19.86
N ALA A 332 -13.95 0.64 20.45
CA ALA A 332 -15.32 1.18 20.26
C ALA A 332 -15.50 2.53 21.00
N PRO A 333 -16.59 3.28 20.72
CA PRO A 333 -16.87 4.55 21.42
C PRO A 333 -16.99 4.45 22.93
N ASP A 334 -17.35 3.29 23.48
CA ASP A 334 -17.42 3.01 24.93
C ASP A 334 -16.08 2.68 25.58
N GLY A 335 -14.97 2.70 24.81
CA GLY A 335 -13.63 2.39 25.27
C GLY A 335 -13.30 0.90 25.31
N THR A 336 -14.22 0.04 24.93
CA THR A 336 -13.94 -1.41 24.84
C THR A 336 -13.20 -1.77 23.56
N ARG A 337 -12.31 -2.76 23.64
CA ARG A 337 -11.62 -3.29 22.45
C ARG A 337 -12.62 -4.02 21.57
N GLN A 338 -12.57 -3.76 20.28
CA GLN A 338 -13.42 -4.43 19.30
C GLN A 338 -12.85 -5.80 18.93
N ASP A 339 -13.70 -6.82 18.87
CA ASP A 339 -13.30 -8.16 18.41
C ASP A 339 -12.98 -8.16 16.90
N ARG A 340 -13.58 -7.24 16.16
CA ARG A 340 -13.39 -7.06 14.73
C ARG A 340 -13.34 -5.58 14.35
N ILE A 341 -12.36 -5.23 13.52
CA ILE A 341 -12.25 -3.94 12.85
C ILE A 341 -12.97 -4.06 11.51
N TYR A 342 -13.79 -3.07 11.17
CA TYR A 342 -14.48 -2.97 9.88
C TYR A 342 -13.88 -1.80 9.08
N PRO A 343 -12.88 -2.03 8.20
CA PRO A 343 -12.36 -0.98 7.33
C PRO A 343 -13.52 -0.31 6.59
N THR A 344 -13.68 1.01 6.78
CA THR A 344 -14.85 1.73 6.26
C THR A 344 -14.42 3.02 5.60
N SER A 345 -14.73 3.16 4.29
CA SER A 345 -14.44 4.39 3.56
C SER A 345 -15.51 5.46 3.79
N CYS A 346 -15.08 6.71 3.85
CA CYS A 346 -15.95 7.85 3.69
C CYS A 346 -16.38 7.98 2.22
N GLU A 347 -17.49 8.72 2.00
CA GLU A 347 -17.98 9.01 0.65
C GLU A 347 -18.22 7.77 -0.20
N ASN A 348 -18.33 6.61 0.47
CA ASN A 348 -18.57 5.33 -0.17
C ASN A 348 -17.55 4.98 -1.27
N ASP A 349 -16.30 5.42 -1.10
CA ASP A 349 -15.23 5.12 -2.05
C ASP A 349 -14.83 3.65 -1.97
N MET A 350 -15.30 2.88 -2.95
CA MET A 350 -15.13 1.43 -3.00
C MET A 350 -13.65 1.02 -3.11
N ASP A 351 -12.89 1.64 -4.01
CA ASP A 351 -11.48 1.28 -4.23
C ASP A 351 -10.59 1.66 -3.03
N THR A 352 -10.93 2.75 -2.31
CA THR A 352 -10.24 3.06 -1.05
C THR A 352 -10.65 2.10 0.06
N ALA A 353 -11.93 1.70 0.16
CA ALA A 353 -12.36 0.68 1.12
C ALA A 353 -11.62 -0.66 0.92
N LEU A 354 -11.47 -1.09 -0.33
CA LEU A 354 -10.70 -2.30 -0.65
C LEU A 354 -9.22 -2.13 -0.31
N THR A 355 -8.66 -0.95 -0.53
CA THR A 355 -7.28 -0.64 -0.14
C THR A 355 -7.11 -0.69 1.37
N GLN A 356 -8.05 -0.11 2.14
CA GLN A 356 -8.07 -0.21 3.61
C GLN A 356 -8.15 -1.67 4.07
N LEU A 357 -9.00 -2.49 3.43
CA LEU A 357 -9.09 -3.92 3.72
C LEU A 357 -7.75 -4.63 3.49
N LEU A 358 -7.08 -4.40 2.36
CA LEU A 358 -5.78 -5.01 2.07
C LEU A 358 -4.74 -4.63 3.13
N LEU A 359 -4.64 -3.35 3.50
CA LEU A 359 -3.75 -2.88 4.55
C LEU A 359 -4.09 -3.49 5.92
N HIS A 360 -5.39 -3.61 6.24
CA HIS A 360 -5.85 -4.27 7.46
C HIS A 360 -5.50 -5.76 7.47
N LEU A 361 -5.72 -6.48 6.37
CA LEU A 361 -5.39 -7.91 6.27
C LEU A 361 -3.89 -8.18 6.38
N LEU A 362 -3.04 -7.26 5.91
CA LEU A 362 -1.58 -7.33 6.04
C LEU A 362 -1.11 -7.13 7.49
N THR A 363 -1.76 -6.27 8.25
CA THR A 363 -1.27 -5.83 9.57
C THR A 363 -2.08 -6.35 10.75
N GLY A 364 -3.35 -6.70 10.54
CA GLY A 364 -4.31 -6.92 11.62
C GLY A 364 -4.68 -5.66 12.40
N LYS A 365 -4.27 -4.47 11.93
CA LYS A 365 -4.45 -3.17 12.60
C LYS A 365 -5.39 -2.26 11.81
N PRO A 366 -5.86 -1.14 12.39
CA PRO A 366 -6.61 -0.12 11.67
C PRO A 366 -5.92 0.35 10.39
N ALA A 367 -6.74 0.63 9.37
CA ALA A 367 -6.32 1.30 8.16
C ALA A 367 -7.27 2.49 7.92
N ALA A 368 -6.74 3.70 7.86
CA ALA A 368 -7.51 4.91 7.71
C ALA A 368 -7.80 5.24 6.26
N PHE A 369 -8.88 5.96 6.05
CA PHE A 369 -9.18 6.70 4.82
C PHE A 369 -8.71 8.14 4.98
N GLY A 370 -8.20 8.76 3.91
CA GLY A 370 -7.78 10.16 3.92
C GLY A 370 -7.87 10.81 2.54
N ASP A 371 -7.86 12.14 2.53
CA ASP A 371 -7.72 12.96 1.33
C ASP A 371 -6.26 13.34 1.12
N PHE A 372 -5.80 13.23 -0.11
CA PHE A 372 -4.56 13.83 -0.58
C PHE A 372 -4.76 15.36 -0.59
N ARG A 373 -4.54 16.01 0.56
CA ARG A 373 -4.93 17.42 0.74
C ARG A 373 -4.04 18.38 -0.02
N ASP A 374 -2.74 18.28 0.20
CA ASP A 374 -1.70 19.02 -0.52
C ASP A 374 -0.35 18.32 -0.39
N VAL A 375 0.58 18.76 -1.23
CA VAL A 375 1.99 18.43 -1.13
C VAL A 375 2.81 19.70 -1.35
N GLU A 376 3.55 20.12 -0.31
CA GLU A 376 4.34 21.35 -0.29
C GLU A 376 5.64 21.12 0.49
N ASP A 377 6.76 21.64 -0.02
CA ASP A 377 8.09 21.50 0.59
C ASP A 377 8.49 20.05 0.91
N GLY A 378 8.14 19.12 0.02
CA GLY A 378 8.40 17.69 0.19
C GLY A 378 7.55 17.01 1.28
N MET A 379 6.48 17.66 1.72
CA MET A 379 5.57 17.16 2.75
C MET A 379 4.17 16.96 2.19
N LEU A 380 3.65 15.74 2.31
CA LEU A 380 2.24 15.42 2.06
C LEU A 380 1.42 15.70 3.32
N ALA A 381 0.33 16.43 3.16
CA ALA A 381 -0.71 16.53 4.18
C ALA A 381 -1.89 15.62 3.82
N ILE A 382 -2.24 14.74 4.74
CA ILE A 382 -3.42 13.86 4.66
C ILE A 382 -4.41 14.32 5.71
N VAL A 383 -5.59 14.71 5.27
CA VAL A 383 -6.70 15.10 6.13
C VAL A 383 -7.95 14.33 5.73
N ASN A 384 -9.00 14.47 6.48
CA ASN A 384 -10.36 14.08 6.09
C ASN A 384 -11.38 14.83 6.93
N CYS A 385 -12.64 14.79 6.54
CA CYS A 385 -13.73 15.52 7.21
C CYS A 385 -14.09 15.00 8.62
N GLY A 386 -13.13 14.46 9.37
CA GLY A 386 -13.28 14.06 10.78
C GLY A 386 -13.49 12.58 11.01
N GLN A 387 -12.94 11.71 10.14
CA GLN A 387 -13.16 10.28 10.26
C GLN A 387 -11.89 9.42 10.41
N HIS A 388 -10.68 10.01 10.60
CA HIS A 388 -9.54 9.16 10.93
C HIS A 388 -9.80 8.38 12.23
N PRO A 389 -9.55 7.07 12.26
CA PRO A 389 -9.63 6.31 13.50
C PRO A 389 -8.72 6.91 14.58
N PRO A 390 -9.20 7.05 15.83
CA PRO A 390 -8.39 7.53 16.95
C PRO A 390 -7.04 6.81 17.13
N TYR A 391 -6.93 5.56 16.70
CA TYR A 391 -5.71 4.77 16.64
C TYR A 391 -4.50 5.57 16.09
N PHE A 392 -4.71 6.45 15.13
CA PHE A 392 -3.64 7.21 14.47
C PHE A 392 -3.16 8.45 15.23
N PHE A 393 -3.74 8.77 16.39
CA PHE A 393 -3.37 9.94 17.20
C PHE A 393 -2.48 9.61 18.39
N GLY A 394 -1.97 8.41 18.46
CA GLY A 394 -0.98 7.98 19.43
C GLY A 394 0.18 7.24 18.78
N THR A 395 1.19 6.93 19.57
CA THR A 395 2.34 6.14 19.12
C THR A 395 2.08 4.67 19.42
N PRO A 396 2.12 3.77 18.42
CA PRO A 396 1.99 2.34 18.68
C PRO A 396 3.25 1.82 19.39
N ASP A 397 3.07 0.91 20.37
CA ASP A 397 4.17 0.13 20.92
C ASP A 397 4.56 -1.03 19.97
N GLU A 398 5.50 -1.88 20.37
CA GLU A 398 5.98 -3.03 19.56
C GLU A 398 4.85 -4.02 19.20
N GLU A 399 3.81 -4.09 20.02
CA GLU A 399 2.62 -4.92 19.77
C GLU A 399 1.55 -4.18 18.95
N GLY A 400 1.80 -2.90 18.61
CA GLY A 400 0.89 -2.01 17.90
C GLY A 400 -0.29 -1.53 18.75
N VAL A 401 -0.14 -1.50 20.08
CA VAL A 401 -1.14 -0.96 21.00
C VAL A 401 -0.86 0.53 21.21
N ILE A 402 -1.89 1.35 21.05
CA ILE A 402 -1.80 2.80 21.27
C ILE A 402 -2.05 3.11 22.74
N LYS A 403 -1.06 3.69 23.43
CA LYS A 403 -1.14 4.02 24.86
C LYS A 403 -1.59 5.46 25.14
N ASP A 404 -1.25 6.40 24.26
CA ASP A 404 -1.52 7.83 24.45
C ASP A 404 -2.51 8.36 23.42
N LEU A 405 -3.77 7.97 23.55
CA LEU A 405 -4.83 8.41 22.64
C LEU A 405 -5.18 9.88 22.89
N ARG A 406 -5.04 10.73 21.87
CA ARG A 406 -5.28 12.18 21.96
C ARG A 406 -6.38 12.64 20.99
N ALA A 407 -7.47 11.89 20.91
CA ALA A 407 -8.62 12.30 20.12
C ALA A 407 -9.45 13.38 20.83
N GLU A 408 -9.80 14.41 20.11
CA GLU A 408 -10.75 15.45 20.50
C GLU A 408 -12.00 15.38 19.62
N PHE A 409 -13.11 15.89 20.09
CA PHE A 409 -14.37 15.94 19.33
C PHE A 409 -14.81 17.38 19.18
N LEU A 410 -14.75 17.87 17.95
CA LEU A 410 -15.12 19.24 17.59
C LEU A 410 -16.33 19.23 16.69
N GLY A 411 -17.13 20.31 16.72
CA GLY A 411 -18.23 20.50 15.80
C GLY A 411 -17.75 20.61 14.34
N GLN A 412 -18.51 20.05 13.42
CA GLN A 412 -18.25 20.13 11.99
C GLN A 412 -18.42 21.55 11.47
N GLU A 413 -17.36 22.13 10.93
CA GLU A 413 -17.37 23.49 10.38
C GLU A 413 -17.92 23.56 8.95
N MET A 414 -17.78 22.48 8.17
CA MET A 414 -18.13 22.46 6.75
C MET A 414 -19.59 22.07 6.46
N PHE A 415 -20.25 21.35 7.38
CA PHE A 415 -21.57 20.76 7.15
C PHE A 415 -22.61 21.30 8.12
N TYR A 416 -22.81 22.61 8.07
CA TYR A 416 -23.63 23.35 9.05
C TYR A 416 -25.10 22.94 9.07
N ASP A 417 -25.64 22.45 7.96
CA ASP A 417 -27.10 22.15 7.89
C ASP A 417 -27.46 20.91 8.71
N ALA A 418 -26.63 19.87 8.62
CA ALA A 418 -26.81 18.65 9.40
C ALA A 418 -26.00 18.66 10.69
N GLY A 419 -24.79 19.23 10.65
CA GLY A 419 -23.87 19.25 11.78
C GLY A 419 -23.38 17.86 12.17
N GLY A 420 -22.81 17.79 13.35
CA GLY A 420 -22.24 16.60 13.95
C GLY A 420 -20.86 16.88 14.51
N ALA A 421 -20.29 15.92 15.23
CA ALA A 421 -18.92 15.96 15.69
C ALA A 421 -17.97 15.36 14.64
N ALA A 422 -16.80 15.93 14.55
CA ALA A 422 -15.65 15.37 13.85
C ALA A 422 -14.65 14.81 14.87
N VAL A 423 -13.95 13.75 14.54
CA VAL A 423 -12.80 13.29 15.31
C VAL A 423 -11.59 14.12 14.90
N ARG A 424 -11.04 14.88 15.83
CA ARG A 424 -9.84 15.69 15.63
C ARG A 424 -8.64 15.06 16.29
N GLY A 425 -7.50 15.07 15.60
CA GLY A 425 -6.24 14.60 16.15
C GLY A 425 -5.10 14.87 15.20
N ARG A 426 -3.89 14.69 15.71
CA ARG A 426 -2.65 14.80 14.94
C ARG A 426 -1.87 13.51 15.07
N THR A 427 -1.47 12.95 13.93
CA THR A 427 -0.57 11.79 13.94
C THR A 427 0.81 12.26 14.43
N PRO A 428 1.43 11.57 15.40
CA PRO A 428 2.77 11.91 15.88
C PRO A 428 3.83 11.81 14.79
N GLY A 429 4.89 12.61 14.91
CA GLY A 429 6.06 12.55 14.02
C GLY A 429 6.98 11.37 14.33
N GLY A 430 7.88 11.06 13.37
CA GLY A 430 8.90 10.02 13.49
C GLY A 430 8.39 8.60 13.25
N LEU A 431 7.18 8.43 12.70
CA LEU A 431 6.58 7.14 12.39
C LEU A 431 6.63 6.87 10.88
N ARG A 432 6.88 5.63 10.50
CA ARG A 432 6.69 5.19 9.12
C ARG A 432 5.22 4.88 8.88
N VAL A 433 4.70 5.38 7.78
CA VAL A 433 3.30 5.19 7.36
C VAL A 433 3.30 4.77 5.90
N THR A 434 2.68 3.64 5.61
CA THR A 434 2.37 3.26 4.24
C THR A 434 1.09 3.95 3.80
N VAL A 435 1.18 4.65 2.68
CA VAL A 435 0.06 5.28 1.98
C VAL A 435 -0.17 4.51 0.69
N ALA A 436 -1.39 4.11 0.40
CA ALA A 436 -1.72 3.32 -0.77
C ALA A 436 -3.10 3.65 -1.35
N ARG A 437 -3.28 3.34 -2.61
CA ARG A 437 -4.58 3.40 -3.29
C ARG A 437 -4.64 2.43 -4.47
N LEU A 438 -5.67 1.63 -4.52
CA LEU A 438 -6.12 0.98 -5.75
C LEU A 438 -6.73 2.03 -6.68
N GLY A 439 -6.32 2.03 -7.92
CA GLY A 439 -6.84 2.90 -8.96
C GLY A 439 -7.15 2.11 -10.22
N ARG A 440 -7.77 2.80 -11.19
CA ARG A 440 -8.12 2.21 -12.48
C ARG A 440 -7.63 3.10 -13.60
N GLU A 441 -6.78 2.57 -14.45
CA GLU A 441 -6.31 3.22 -15.67
C GLU A 441 -6.74 2.38 -16.87
N ASN A 442 -7.46 2.98 -17.82
CA ASN A 442 -8.04 2.26 -18.95
C ASN A 442 -8.84 1.00 -18.55
N MET A 443 -9.61 1.10 -17.45
CA MET A 443 -10.40 0.01 -16.85
C MET A 443 -9.57 -1.18 -16.35
N ARG A 444 -8.28 -1.02 -16.15
CA ARG A 444 -7.39 -2.00 -15.52
C ARG A 444 -6.96 -1.49 -14.16
N TYR A 445 -6.90 -2.39 -13.20
CA TYR A 445 -6.46 -2.05 -11.85
C TYR A 445 -4.95 -1.86 -11.77
N HIS A 446 -4.56 -0.87 -11.02
CA HIS A 446 -3.18 -0.69 -10.55
C HIS A 446 -3.18 -0.25 -9.08
N LEU A 447 -2.08 -0.52 -8.41
CA LEU A 447 -1.86 -0.16 -7.01
C LEU A 447 -0.79 0.94 -6.95
N ALA A 448 -1.17 2.14 -6.54
CA ALA A 448 -0.23 3.18 -6.16
C ALA A 448 0.10 3.06 -4.68
N GLY A 449 1.37 3.29 -4.32
CA GLY A 449 1.76 3.23 -2.91
C GLY A 449 3.12 3.86 -2.65
N MET A 450 3.33 4.27 -1.40
CA MET A 450 4.61 4.76 -0.90
C MET A 450 4.68 4.61 0.61
N VAL A 451 5.88 4.66 1.15
CA VAL A 451 6.09 4.88 2.58
C VAL A 451 6.54 6.32 2.81
N ILE A 452 5.94 6.97 3.79
CA ILE A 452 6.30 8.32 4.24
C ILE A 452 6.76 8.27 5.69
N GLU A 453 7.59 9.24 6.09
CA GLU A 453 7.98 9.46 7.47
C GLU A 453 7.19 10.64 8.02
N THR A 454 6.40 10.42 9.09
CA THR A 454 5.55 11.45 9.67
C THR A 454 6.37 12.54 10.36
N VAL A 455 5.84 13.75 10.39
CA VAL A 455 6.38 14.89 11.11
C VAL A 455 5.34 15.44 12.08
N ASP A 456 5.80 15.97 13.21
CA ASP A 456 4.91 16.62 14.16
C ASP A 456 4.23 17.85 13.54
N VAL A 457 2.93 17.96 13.76
CA VAL A 457 2.13 19.10 13.34
C VAL A 457 1.84 19.98 14.55
N SER A 458 2.30 21.25 14.53
CA SER A 458 1.99 22.18 15.60
C SER A 458 0.50 22.55 15.64
N PRO A 459 -0.04 23.00 16.80
CA PRO A 459 -1.41 23.49 16.87
C PRO A 459 -1.70 24.60 15.86
N GLN A 460 -0.78 25.56 15.69
CA GLN A 460 -0.92 26.67 14.76
C GLN A 460 -0.92 26.23 13.29
N GLU A 461 -0.15 25.20 12.97
CA GLU A 461 -0.13 24.61 11.63
C GLU A 461 -1.41 23.84 11.35
N HIS A 462 -1.91 23.06 12.33
CA HIS A 462 -3.19 22.35 12.22
C HIS A 462 -4.36 23.32 11.94
N GLU A 463 -4.34 24.52 12.56
CA GLU A 463 -5.38 25.54 12.34
C GLU A 463 -5.42 26.13 10.92
N ARG A 464 -4.36 25.96 10.11
CA ARG A 464 -4.37 26.36 8.68
C ARG A 464 -5.23 25.44 7.82
N TYR A 465 -5.43 24.21 8.28
CA TYR A 465 -6.39 23.27 7.70
C TYR A 465 -7.77 23.47 8.34
N ASN A 466 -8.71 22.61 8.09
CA ASN A 466 -10.00 22.69 8.79
C ASN A 466 -9.79 22.31 10.27
N VAL A 467 -10.08 23.24 11.18
CA VAL A 467 -9.72 23.12 12.61
C VAL A 467 -10.30 21.85 13.26
N SER A 468 -11.51 21.43 12.86
CA SER A 468 -12.17 20.24 13.40
C SER A 468 -11.68 18.91 12.80
N TRP A 469 -10.85 18.94 11.76
CA TRP A 469 -10.45 17.74 11.04
C TRP A 469 -9.15 17.14 11.56
N PRO A 470 -8.96 15.82 11.44
CA PRO A 470 -7.68 15.18 11.75
C PRO A 470 -6.63 15.49 10.70
N ILE A 471 -5.35 15.39 11.07
CA ILE A 471 -4.24 15.61 10.16
C ILE A 471 -3.09 14.63 10.41
N LEU A 472 -2.53 14.14 9.31
CA LEU A 472 -1.23 13.50 9.23
C LEU A 472 -0.38 14.30 8.26
N ARG A 473 0.86 14.66 8.63
CA ARG A 473 1.88 15.16 7.69
C ARG A 473 3.06 14.22 7.65
N GLY A 474 3.61 14.03 6.46
CA GLY A 474 4.76 13.15 6.29
C GLY A 474 5.63 13.55 5.11
N ARG A 475 6.93 13.30 5.23
CA ARG A 475 7.92 13.52 4.18
C ARG A 475 7.73 12.51 3.07
N VAL A 476 7.59 12.99 1.83
CA VAL A 476 7.47 12.13 0.64
C VAL A 476 8.85 11.81 0.05
N PRO A 477 9.07 10.59 -0.43
CA PRO A 477 10.36 10.15 -0.96
C PRO A 477 10.58 10.50 -2.44
N MET A 478 9.82 11.47 -2.99
CA MET A 478 9.88 11.80 -4.40
C MET A 478 9.48 13.27 -4.67
N GLU A 479 9.65 13.71 -5.91
CA GLU A 479 9.29 15.06 -6.35
C GLU A 479 7.75 15.25 -6.34
N GLU A 480 7.27 16.40 -5.88
CA GLU A 480 5.86 16.71 -5.62
C GLU A 480 4.94 16.60 -6.84
N LYS A 481 5.37 17.16 -7.97
CA LYS A 481 4.57 17.11 -9.21
C LYS A 481 4.51 15.71 -9.80
N ALA A 482 5.61 14.95 -9.65
CA ALA A 482 5.63 13.55 -10.05
C ALA A 482 4.70 12.72 -9.16
N LEU A 483 4.68 12.98 -7.85
CA LEU A 483 3.74 12.36 -6.93
C LEU A 483 2.29 12.67 -7.29
N ALA A 484 1.94 13.95 -7.50
CA ALA A 484 0.59 14.34 -7.89
C ALA A 484 0.16 13.74 -9.24
N ALA A 485 1.09 13.61 -10.18
CA ALA A 485 0.81 13.01 -11.49
C ALA A 485 0.62 11.49 -11.45
N MET A 486 1.27 10.79 -10.49
CA MET A 486 1.15 9.34 -10.36
C MET A 486 -0.05 8.89 -9.51
N TRP A 487 -0.58 9.78 -8.65
CA TRP A 487 -1.61 9.39 -7.71
C TRP A 487 -2.97 9.25 -8.40
N PRO A 488 -3.69 8.12 -8.21
CA PRO A 488 -4.83 7.80 -9.08
C PRO A 488 -6.13 8.52 -8.72
N SER A 489 -6.22 9.19 -7.55
CA SER A 489 -7.42 9.89 -7.09
C SER A 489 -7.09 10.87 -5.95
N ASN A 490 -8.07 11.66 -5.52
CA ASN A 490 -7.98 12.50 -4.32
C ASN A 490 -7.94 11.71 -3.01
N HIS A 491 -8.47 10.49 -2.97
CA HIS A 491 -8.50 9.66 -1.78
C HIS A 491 -7.32 8.70 -1.70
N LEU A 492 -7.04 8.25 -0.49
CA LEU A 492 -6.01 7.27 -0.17
C LEU A 492 -6.36 6.49 1.10
N ALA A 493 -5.71 5.35 1.29
CA ALA A 493 -5.71 4.63 2.56
C ALA A 493 -4.30 4.66 3.16
N PHE A 494 -4.20 4.62 4.50
CA PHE A 494 -2.91 4.55 5.16
C PHE A 494 -2.94 3.70 6.43
N THR A 495 -1.78 3.17 6.81
CA THR A 495 -1.55 2.46 8.07
C THR A 495 -0.11 2.61 8.51
N PHE A 496 0.18 2.35 9.80
CA PHE A 496 1.55 2.38 10.31
C PHE A 496 2.41 1.24 9.74
N GLY A 497 3.69 1.52 9.58
CA GLY A 497 4.70 0.59 9.08
C GLY A 497 5.09 0.82 7.62
N ASP A 498 6.15 0.15 7.19
CA ASP A 498 6.59 0.09 5.78
C ASP A 498 6.10 -1.22 5.15
N LEU A 499 4.98 -1.14 4.43
CA LEU A 499 4.37 -2.26 3.71
C LEU A 499 4.67 -2.23 2.21
N THR A 500 5.56 -1.35 1.73
CA THR A 500 5.85 -1.23 0.30
C THR A 500 6.25 -2.55 -0.36
N PRO A 501 7.05 -3.45 0.27
CA PRO A 501 7.32 -4.76 -0.29
C PRO A 501 6.07 -5.65 -0.42
N HIS A 502 5.16 -5.58 0.58
CA HIS A 502 3.90 -6.33 0.56
C HIS A 502 2.95 -5.85 -0.53
N LEU A 503 2.89 -4.51 -0.75
CA LEU A 503 2.06 -3.93 -1.81
C LEU A 503 2.51 -4.41 -3.19
N VAL A 504 3.82 -4.45 -3.45
CA VAL A 504 4.37 -4.97 -4.70
C VAL A 504 4.04 -6.46 -4.86
N GLU A 505 4.24 -7.27 -3.81
CA GLU A 505 3.94 -8.70 -3.86
C GLU A 505 2.45 -8.99 -4.05
N LEU A 506 1.55 -8.22 -3.41
CA LEU A 506 0.11 -8.30 -3.65
C LEU A 506 -0.24 -8.02 -5.11
N ALA A 507 0.29 -6.94 -5.67
CA ALA A 507 -0.01 -6.54 -7.04
C ALA A 507 0.53 -7.57 -8.07
N GLU A 508 1.75 -8.08 -7.86
CA GLU A 508 2.33 -9.13 -8.70
C GLU A 508 1.50 -10.41 -8.69
N GLN A 509 1.11 -10.89 -7.51
CA GLN A 509 0.35 -12.13 -7.36
C GLN A 509 -1.11 -11.98 -7.81
N LEU A 510 -1.70 -10.79 -7.71
CA LEU A 510 -3.02 -10.47 -8.27
C LEU A 510 -2.99 -10.22 -9.79
N GLY A 511 -1.80 -10.08 -10.38
CA GLY A 511 -1.65 -9.79 -11.80
C GLY A 511 -2.15 -8.40 -12.20
N ILE A 512 -2.12 -7.42 -11.29
CA ILE A 512 -2.47 -6.02 -11.55
C ILE A 512 -1.23 -5.15 -11.73
N GLY A 513 -1.38 -3.97 -12.36
CA GLY A 513 -0.30 -2.98 -12.43
C GLY A 513 0.02 -2.38 -11.07
N TYR A 514 1.21 -1.80 -10.94
CA TYR A 514 1.56 -1.05 -9.72
C TYR A 514 2.59 0.04 -9.99
N ARG A 515 2.59 1.03 -9.11
CA ARG A 515 3.62 2.05 -8.99
C ARG A 515 3.85 2.34 -7.51
N VAL A 516 4.92 1.80 -6.95
CA VAL A 516 5.23 1.86 -5.53
C VAL A 516 6.60 2.49 -5.32
N ILE A 517 6.68 3.48 -4.44
CA ILE A 517 7.93 4.14 -4.06
C ILE A 517 8.35 3.63 -2.68
N ASP A 518 9.55 3.05 -2.58
CA ASP A 518 10.08 2.58 -1.32
C ASP A 518 10.68 3.71 -0.46
N GLY A 519 11.12 3.38 0.75
CA GLY A 519 11.69 4.36 1.68
C GLY A 519 13.01 4.97 1.25
N ASP A 520 13.69 4.37 0.28
CA ASP A 520 14.93 4.89 -0.32
C ASP A 520 14.65 5.74 -1.58
N GLY A 521 13.36 5.93 -1.95
CA GLY A 521 12.93 6.68 -3.12
C GLY A 521 13.00 5.90 -4.43
N ASN A 522 13.24 4.59 -4.40
CA ASN A 522 13.23 3.78 -5.61
C ASN A 522 11.79 3.53 -6.07
N GLU A 523 11.55 3.73 -7.36
CA GLU A 523 10.28 3.41 -8.00
C GLU A 523 10.25 1.94 -8.43
N HIS A 524 9.21 1.24 -7.97
CA HIS A 524 8.87 -0.12 -8.42
C HIS A 524 7.62 -0.02 -9.26
N TYR A 525 7.73 -0.40 -10.53
CA TYR A 525 6.68 -0.18 -11.52
C TYR A 525 6.42 -1.40 -12.40
N ARG A 526 5.14 -1.68 -12.61
CA ARG A 526 4.61 -2.59 -13.62
C ARG A 526 3.36 -1.96 -14.26
N PRO A 527 3.27 -1.86 -15.59
CA PRO A 527 2.07 -1.37 -16.26
C PRO A 527 0.86 -2.27 -16.00
N SER A 528 -0.34 -1.70 -16.09
CA SER A 528 -1.62 -2.41 -15.91
C SER A 528 -1.96 -3.33 -17.08
#